data_ca9011073e8918e8c5fa080c2f8f5e13
#
_entry.id   ca9011073e8918e8c5fa080c2f8f5e13
#
_cell.length_a   1.000
_cell.length_b   1.000
_cell.length_c   1.000
_cell.angle_alpha   90.00
_cell.angle_beta   90.00
_cell.angle_gamma   90.00
#
_symmetry.space_group_name_H-M   'P 1'
#
loop_
_entity.id
_entity.type
_entity.pdbx_description
1 polymer ?
#
loop_
_entity_poly.entity_id
_entity_poly.type
_entity_poly.pdbx_seq_one_letter_code
_entity_poly.pdbx_strand_id
1 'polypeptide(L)'
;LVFTDTPRKQINKGTRAVDDYPAILGVYSLLLEADVGTGGTSVRHDNVTYWYARQLSPEQFEIQPLNAHHVPSGVRSVLGELDFLRQYTPEPSYYRVHTVPALETLRRKIEMGQEAFVKGDLDEAERQFLKALMIDDKNIEANYGLGEVYSEKKDFDKLKKILDTLLGLDEAFTFEFRQKFNSFGISLRKNGHYDESIRYYEKSLEIVDTDENVYFNLARVYYEKGHSDHCVSNLERALKINPAFVEAQKFLKFCQKHA
;
A
#
# COMPACT_ATOMS: atom_id res chain seq x y z
N LEU A 1 -15.48 25.03 -1.58
CA LEU A 1 -15.31 24.96 -3.04
C LEU A 1 -14.56 23.66 -3.35
N VAL A 2 -15.32 22.62 -3.69
CA VAL A 2 -14.79 21.31 -4.09
C VAL A 2 -14.29 21.46 -5.53
N PHE A 3 -12.98 21.33 -5.75
CA PHE A 3 -12.39 21.29 -7.08
C PHE A 3 -12.30 19.84 -7.52
N THR A 4 -13.35 19.33 -8.17
CA THR A 4 -13.32 18.03 -8.84
C THR A 4 -12.92 18.25 -10.28
N ASP A 5 -11.72 17.84 -10.67
CA ASP A 5 -11.28 17.76 -12.07
C ASP A 5 -11.73 16.44 -12.74
N THR A 6 -12.97 16.02 -12.44
CA THR A 6 -13.63 14.93 -13.19
C THR A 6 -14.89 15.50 -13.84
N PRO A 7 -15.09 15.33 -15.16
CA PRO A 7 -16.30 15.80 -15.81
C PRO A 7 -17.50 15.06 -15.22
N ARG A 8 -18.45 15.82 -14.66
CA ARG A 8 -19.73 15.30 -14.17
C ARG A 8 -20.44 14.57 -15.31
N LYS A 9 -20.48 13.24 -15.26
CA LYS A 9 -21.43 12.47 -16.06
C LYS A 9 -22.85 12.88 -15.63
N GLN A 10 -23.68 13.24 -16.60
CA GLN A 10 -25.11 13.51 -16.38
C GLN A 10 -25.73 12.28 -15.72
N ILE A 11 -26.27 12.48 -14.52
CA ILE A 11 -26.93 11.44 -13.75
C ILE A 11 -28.29 11.18 -14.36
N ASN A 12 -28.50 10.00 -14.92
CA ASN A 12 -29.81 9.49 -15.28
C ASN A 12 -30.59 9.17 -14.00
N LYS A 13 -31.74 9.82 -13.79
CA LYS A 13 -32.61 9.59 -12.63
C LYS A 13 -33.17 8.17 -12.67
N GLY A 14 -32.60 7.25 -11.89
CA GLY A 14 -33.14 5.90 -11.76
C GLY A 14 -32.27 4.84 -11.10
N THR A 15 -30.97 5.05 -10.97
CA THR A 15 -30.07 4.14 -10.24
C THR A 15 -29.46 4.89 -9.06
N ARG A 16 -29.53 4.30 -7.84
CA ARG A 16 -28.76 4.79 -6.69
C ARG A 16 -27.30 4.94 -7.16
N ALA A 17 -26.81 6.20 -7.20
CA ALA A 17 -25.40 6.45 -7.38
C ALA A 17 -24.67 5.70 -6.24
N VAL A 18 -23.82 4.76 -6.60
CA VAL A 18 -22.77 4.27 -5.69
C VAL A 18 -21.87 5.48 -5.51
N ASP A 19 -21.85 6.05 -4.32
CA ASP A 19 -20.93 7.13 -3.97
C ASP A 19 -19.53 6.62 -4.20
N ASP A 20 -18.81 7.24 -5.15
CA ASP A 20 -17.49 6.82 -5.60
C ASP A 20 -16.46 7.41 -4.61
N TYR A 21 -16.34 6.78 -3.45
CA TYR A 21 -15.35 7.13 -2.43
C TYR A 21 -14.15 6.18 -2.50
N PRO A 22 -12.94 6.70 -2.18
CA PRO A 22 -12.59 8.06 -1.77
C PRO A 22 -12.40 9.03 -2.94
N ALA A 23 -12.99 10.24 -2.83
CA ALA A 23 -12.78 11.33 -3.77
C ALA A 23 -11.56 12.16 -3.36
N ILE A 24 -10.66 12.45 -4.31
CA ILE A 24 -9.54 13.36 -4.09
C ILE A 24 -10.06 14.79 -4.03
N LEU A 25 -9.80 15.50 -2.93
CA LEU A 25 -10.16 16.90 -2.76
C LEU A 25 -9.01 17.85 -3.12
N GLY A 26 -7.76 17.37 -3.03
CA GLY A 26 -6.55 18.14 -3.33
C GLY A 26 -5.70 18.43 -2.11
N VAL A 27 -5.01 19.57 -2.12
CA VAL A 27 -4.15 20.02 -1.02
C VAL A 27 -4.82 21.12 -0.23
N TYR A 28 -4.63 21.07 1.07
CA TYR A 28 -5.10 22.05 2.05
C TYR A 28 -3.94 22.49 2.93
N SER A 29 -3.98 23.73 3.43
CA SER A 29 -3.04 24.23 4.42
C SER A 29 -3.65 24.18 5.82
N LEU A 30 -2.80 23.87 6.81
CA LEU A 30 -3.09 24.00 8.24
C LEU A 30 -2.13 25.04 8.82
N LEU A 31 -2.68 26.10 9.41
CA LEU A 31 -1.94 27.12 10.10
C LEU A 31 -1.79 26.74 11.58
N LEU A 32 -0.57 26.51 12.02
CA LEU A 32 -0.23 26.30 13.42
C LEU A 32 0.41 27.57 13.98
N GLU A 33 -0.27 28.22 14.91
CA GLU A 33 0.30 29.33 15.67
C GLU A 33 1.14 28.77 16.83
N ALA A 34 2.42 29.06 16.86
CA ALA A 34 3.31 28.66 17.94
C ALA A 34 4.06 29.89 18.48
N ASP A 35 4.01 30.08 19.78
CA ASP A 35 4.87 31.04 20.45
C ASP A 35 6.26 30.45 20.68
N VAL A 36 7.27 30.95 19.99
CA VAL A 36 8.67 30.51 20.12
C VAL A 36 9.45 31.53 20.92
N GLY A 37 9.97 31.12 22.08
CA GLY A 37 10.79 31.93 22.98
C GLY A 37 10.54 31.62 24.45
N THR A 38 11.51 31.96 25.31
CA THR A 38 11.41 31.84 26.77
C THR A 38 11.47 33.23 27.39
N GLY A 39 10.49 33.58 28.27
CA GLY A 39 10.42 34.88 28.92
C GLY A 39 9.85 35.96 28.03
N GLY A 40 10.17 37.22 28.30
CA GLY A 40 9.60 38.40 27.63
C GLY A 40 9.95 38.63 26.14
N THR A 41 10.55 37.62 25.47
CA THR A 41 10.95 37.67 24.05
C THR A 41 10.22 36.64 23.20
N SER A 42 9.02 36.18 23.61
CA SER A 42 8.19 35.30 22.80
C SER A 42 7.77 36.00 21.51
N VAL A 43 8.08 35.39 20.37
CA VAL A 43 7.65 35.84 19.05
C VAL A 43 6.68 34.80 18.48
N ARG A 44 5.53 35.29 18.03
CA ARG A 44 4.53 34.45 17.35
C ARG A 44 5.09 34.03 16.02
N HIS A 45 5.15 32.71 15.81
CA HIS A 45 5.56 32.11 14.55
C HIS A 45 4.37 31.36 13.95
N ASP A 46 3.98 31.77 12.74
CA ASP A 46 2.97 31.08 11.95
C ASP A 46 3.67 30.01 11.13
N ASN A 47 3.39 28.73 11.43
CA ASN A 47 3.90 27.61 10.68
C ASN A 47 2.76 27.03 9.80
N VAL A 48 2.93 27.14 8.47
CA VAL A 48 2.00 26.60 7.50
C VAL A 48 2.46 25.23 7.08
N THR A 49 1.62 24.22 7.25
CA THR A 49 1.85 22.87 6.78
C THR A 49 0.82 22.50 5.71
N TYR A 50 1.23 21.68 4.73
CA TYR A 50 0.39 21.28 3.62
C TYR A 50 -0.03 19.81 3.74
N TRP A 51 -1.32 19.55 3.45
CA TRP A 51 -1.96 18.27 3.68
C TRP A 51 -2.75 17.84 2.45
N TYR A 52 -2.58 16.60 2.05
CA TYR A 52 -3.39 15.98 1.02
C TYR A 52 -4.69 15.45 1.63
N ALA A 53 -5.83 15.76 1.03
CA ALA A 53 -7.14 15.40 1.56
C ALA A 53 -7.93 14.53 0.58
N ARG A 54 -8.58 13.50 1.12
CA ARG A 54 -9.53 12.62 0.42
C ARG A 54 -10.83 12.54 1.22
N GLN A 55 -11.95 12.52 0.52
CA GLN A 55 -13.24 12.31 1.15
C GLN A 55 -13.55 10.80 1.18
N LEU A 56 -13.76 10.24 2.38
CA LEU A 56 -14.08 8.82 2.57
C LEU A 56 -15.59 8.59 2.61
N SER A 57 -16.34 9.55 3.14
CA SER A 57 -17.80 9.58 3.19
C SER A 57 -18.26 11.03 3.27
N PRO A 58 -19.57 11.34 3.20
CA PRO A 58 -20.05 12.71 3.38
C PRO A 58 -19.55 13.39 4.64
N GLU A 59 -19.32 12.63 5.71
CA GLU A 59 -18.96 13.14 7.04
C GLU A 59 -17.50 12.88 7.44
N GLN A 60 -16.72 12.17 6.60
CA GLN A 60 -15.35 11.74 6.95
C GLN A 60 -14.34 12.12 5.87
N PHE A 61 -13.24 12.70 6.31
CA PHE A 61 -12.13 13.17 5.48
C PHE A 61 -10.83 12.53 5.96
N GLU A 62 -10.14 11.86 5.05
CA GLU A 62 -8.77 11.40 5.27
C GLU A 62 -7.83 12.52 4.90
N ILE A 63 -6.87 12.78 5.77
CA ILE A 63 -5.81 13.76 5.55
C ILE A 63 -4.44 13.10 5.75
N GLN A 64 -3.46 13.58 4.98
CA GLN A 64 -2.07 13.14 5.06
C GLN A 64 -1.16 14.36 4.90
N PRO A 65 -0.14 14.58 5.78
CA PRO A 65 0.83 15.62 5.54
C PRO A 65 1.60 15.35 4.24
N LEU A 66 1.94 16.40 3.51
CA LEU A 66 2.86 16.29 2.38
C LEU A 66 4.30 16.18 2.88
N ASN A 67 5.07 15.32 2.21
CA ASN A 67 6.51 15.23 2.45
C ASN A 67 7.28 16.36 1.71
N ALA A 68 8.61 16.36 1.83
CA ALA A 68 9.48 17.36 1.20
C ALA A 68 9.41 17.33 -0.36
N HIS A 69 8.88 16.27 -0.95
CA HIS A 69 8.68 16.12 -2.39
C HIS A 69 7.24 16.42 -2.84
N HIS A 70 6.43 17.03 -1.97
CA HIS A 70 5.05 17.47 -2.24
C HIS A 70 4.07 16.31 -2.52
N VAL A 71 4.38 15.09 -2.10
CA VAL A 71 3.48 13.93 -2.18
C VAL A 71 2.98 13.52 -0.79
N PRO A 72 1.82 12.84 -0.68
CA PRO A 72 1.31 12.33 0.59
C PRO A 72 2.33 11.44 1.28
N SER A 73 2.52 11.62 2.60
CA SER A 73 3.56 10.92 3.38
C SER A 73 3.19 9.50 3.81
N GLY A 74 1.97 9.05 3.53
CA GLY A 74 1.44 7.78 4.03
C GLY A 74 0.99 7.81 5.49
N VAL A 75 1.21 8.93 6.22
CA VAL A 75 0.72 9.09 7.60
C VAL A 75 -0.71 9.61 7.54
N ARG A 76 -1.69 8.73 7.75
CA ARG A 76 -3.12 9.04 7.60
C ARG A 76 -3.78 9.39 8.92
N SER A 77 -4.69 10.35 8.85
CA SER A 77 -5.62 10.69 9.93
C SER A 77 -7.00 10.88 9.34
N VAL A 78 -8.03 10.54 10.10
CA VAL A 78 -9.43 10.72 9.68
C VAL A 78 -10.07 11.78 10.58
N LEU A 79 -10.72 12.75 9.96
CA LEU A 79 -11.42 13.84 10.62
C LEU A 79 -12.90 13.85 10.24
N GLY A 80 -13.74 14.34 11.15
CA GLY A 80 -15.12 14.71 10.83
C GLY A 80 -15.18 15.99 9.99
N GLU A 81 -16.31 16.17 9.28
CA GLU A 81 -16.54 17.32 8.39
C GLU A 81 -16.30 18.67 9.07
N LEU A 82 -16.87 18.86 10.27
CA LEU A 82 -16.77 20.14 10.99
C LEU A 82 -15.33 20.50 11.36
N ASP A 83 -14.55 19.51 11.81
CA ASP A 83 -13.16 19.73 12.20
C ASP A 83 -12.28 20.00 10.98
N PHE A 84 -12.54 19.27 9.89
CA PHE A 84 -11.84 19.48 8.62
C PHE A 84 -12.10 20.89 8.06
N LEU A 85 -13.35 21.27 7.90
CA LEU A 85 -13.72 22.58 7.34
C LEU A 85 -13.29 23.77 8.22
N ARG A 86 -13.18 23.57 9.54
CA ARG A 86 -12.75 24.62 10.47
C ARG A 86 -11.24 24.86 10.43
N GLN A 87 -10.44 23.82 10.24
CA GLN A 87 -8.98 23.89 10.44
C GLN A 87 -8.20 23.99 9.13
N TYR A 88 -8.73 23.44 8.04
CA TYR A 88 -8.00 23.27 6.80
C TYR A 88 -8.50 24.22 5.70
N THR A 89 -7.57 24.96 5.11
CA THR A 89 -7.86 25.91 4.02
C THR A 89 -7.46 25.30 2.67
N PRO A 90 -8.34 25.29 1.64
CA PRO A 90 -8.02 24.72 0.34
C PRO A 90 -6.92 25.47 -0.40
N GLU A 91 -5.96 24.71 -0.96
CA GLU A 91 -4.79 25.21 -1.70
C GLU A 91 -4.72 24.65 -3.13
N PRO A 92 -5.67 25.01 -4.01
CA PRO A 92 -5.77 24.45 -5.35
C PRO A 92 -4.58 24.80 -6.25
N SER A 93 -3.99 25.96 -6.05
CA SER A 93 -2.80 26.38 -6.79
C SER A 93 -1.58 25.56 -6.41
N TYR A 94 -1.39 25.31 -5.12
CA TYR A 94 -0.31 24.44 -4.63
C TYR A 94 -0.47 23.01 -5.16
N TYR A 95 -1.69 22.46 -5.09
CA TYR A 95 -1.99 21.14 -5.63
C TYR A 95 -1.59 20.98 -7.10
N ARG A 96 -2.01 21.93 -7.95
CA ARG A 96 -1.72 21.87 -9.40
C ARG A 96 -0.26 22.09 -9.75
N VAL A 97 0.42 22.99 -9.03
CA VAL A 97 1.80 23.40 -9.37
C VAL A 97 2.84 22.45 -8.78
N HIS A 98 2.59 21.88 -7.61
CA HIS A 98 3.58 21.09 -6.88
C HIS A 98 3.18 19.61 -6.76
N THR A 99 1.98 19.31 -6.26
CA THR A 99 1.59 17.93 -5.94
C THR A 99 1.28 17.09 -7.18
N VAL A 100 0.52 17.61 -8.14
CA VAL A 100 0.18 16.86 -9.37
C VAL A 100 1.43 16.47 -10.15
N PRO A 101 2.38 17.38 -10.47
CA PRO A 101 3.61 16.99 -11.16
C PRO A 101 4.50 16.03 -10.37
N ALA A 102 4.51 16.15 -9.05
CA ALA A 102 5.25 15.21 -8.18
C ALA A 102 4.67 13.80 -8.22
N LEU A 103 3.34 13.67 -8.12
CA LEU A 103 2.62 12.40 -8.24
C LEU A 103 2.80 11.77 -9.63
N GLU A 104 2.74 12.57 -10.69
CA GLU A 104 2.99 12.10 -12.07
C GLU A 104 4.43 11.59 -12.23
N THR A 105 5.39 12.31 -11.63
CA THR A 105 6.80 11.89 -11.64
C THR A 105 6.99 10.57 -10.91
N LEU A 106 6.39 10.43 -9.72
CA LEU A 106 6.43 9.19 -8.94
C LEU A 106 5.84 8.03 -9.76
N ARG A 107 4.62 8.19 -10.28
CA ARG A 107 3.94 7.17 -11.10
C ARG A 107 4.80 6.76 -12.29
N ARG A 108 5.36 7.72 -13.04
CA ARG A 108 6.21 7.44 -14.20
C ARG A 108 7.45 6.63 -13.83
N LYS A 109 8.07 6.89 -12.65
CA LYS A 109 9.21 6.09 -12.18
C LYS A 109 8.83 4.65 -11.90
N ILE A 110 7.66 4.43 -11.29
CA ILE A 110 7.13 3.09 -11.02
C ILE A 110 6.83 2.36 -12.34
N GLU A 111 6.14 3.00 -13.27
CA GLU A 111 5.83 2.43 -14.59
C GLU A 111 7.12 2.03 -15.36
N MET A 112 8.12 2.92 -15.41
CA MET A 112 9.43 2.62 -16.03
C MET A 112 10.14 1.45 -15.35
N GLY A 113 10.05 1.36 -14.02
CA GLY A 113 10.61 0.23 -13.26
C GLY A 113 9.92 -1.09 -13.60
N GLN A 114 8.60 -1.09 -13.69
CA GLN A 114 7.80 -2.26 -14.08
C GLN A 114 8.10 -2.70 -15.52
N GLU A 115 8.16 -1.75 -16.46
CA GLU A 115 8.52 -2.06 -17.85
C GLU A 115 9.92 -2.66 -17.99
N ALA A 116 10.91 -2.11 -17.26
CA ALA A 116 12.27 -2.62 -17.25
C ALA A 116 12.33 -4.04 -16.66
N PHE A 117 11.60 -4.28 -15.57
CA PHE A 117 11.50 -5.62 -14.95
C PHE A 117 10.93 -6.66 -15.91
N VAL A 118 9.83 -6.33 -16.60
CA VAL A 118 9.21 -7.23 -17.61
C VAL A 118 10.17 -7.53 -18.76
N LYS A 119 11.02 -6.56 -19.15
CA LYS A 119 12.07 -6.75 -20.18
C LYS A 119 13.29 -7.54 -19.69
N GLY A 120 13.38 -7.81 -18.39
CA GLY A 120 14.51 -8.49 -17.77
C GLY A 120 15.71 -7.56 -17.48
N ASP A 121 15.56 -6.23 -17.68
CA ASP A 121 16.58 -5.25 -17.31
C ASP A 121 16.46 -4.91 -15.82
N LEU A 122 17.00 -5.82 -15.00
CA LEU A 122 16.90 -5.73 -13.55
C LEU A 122 17.65 -4.52 -12.97
N ASP A 123 18.72 -4.05 -13.65
CA ASP A 123 19.50 -2.89 -13.19
C ASP A 123 18.73 -1.59 -13.43
N GLU A 124 18.06 -1.46 -14.58
CA GLU A 124 17.21 -0.32 -14.86
C GLU A 124 15.98 -0.34 -13.95
N ALA A 125 15.37 -1.50 -13.74
CA ALA A 125 14.21 -1.66 -12.86
C ALA A 125 14.56 -1.21 -11.42
N GLU A 126 15.68 -1.70 -10.86
CA GLU A 126 16.19 -1.27 -9.54
C GLU A 126 16.37 0.26 -9.49
N ARG A 127 17.03 0.83 -10.50
CA ARG A 127 17.29 2.26 -10.56
C ARG A 127 16.01 3.10 -10.57
N GLN A 128 14.98 2.68 -11.31
CA GLN A 128 13.73 3.43 -11.40
C GLN A 128 12.89 3.30 -10.12
N PHE A 129 12.80 2.12 -9.53
CA PHE A 129 12.10 1.94 -8.24
C PHE A 129 12.81 2.70 -7.11
N LEU A 130 14.14 2.72 -7.06
CA LEU A 130 14.89 3.52 -6.08
C LEU A 130 14.61 5.02 -6.26
N LYS A 131 14.52 5.53 -7.51
CA LYS A 131 14.11 6.92 -7.77
C LYS A 131 12.68 7.20 -7.32
N ALA A 132 11.77 6.24 -7.44
CA ALA A 132 10.42 6.37 -6.89
C ALA A 132 10.47 6.47 -5.36
N LEU A 133 11.24 5.62 -4.68
CA LEU A 133 11.40 5.65 -3.23
C LEU A 133 12.15 6.87 -2.69
N MET A 134 12.91 7.57 -3.52
CA MET A 134 13.46 8.89 -3.14
C MET A 134 12.36 9.96 -3.04
N ILE A 135 11.24 9.80 -3.76
CA ILE A 135 10.09 10.72 -3.71
C ILE A 135 9.13 10.30 -2.59
N ASP A 136 8.88 9.01 -2.44
CA ASP A 136 8.00 8.42 -1.43
C ASP A 136 8.60 7.09 -0.95
N ASP A 137 9.31 7.12 0.17
CA ASP A 137 10.05 5.99 0.74
C ASP A 137 9.14 4.84 1.20
N LYS A 138 7.85 5.12 1.44
CA LYS A 138 6.82 4.15 1.81
C LYS A 138 5.93 3.72 0.65
N ASN A 139 6.26 4.11 -0.57
CA ASN A 139 5.45 3.74 -1.73
C ASN A 139 5.38 2.21 -1.88
N ILE A 140 4.18 1.68 -1.73
CA ILE A 140 3.94 0.24 -1.69
C ILE A 140 4.31 -0.43 -3.02
N GLU A 141 3.93 0.18 -4.15
CA GLU A 141 4.20 -0.38 -5.47
C GLU A 141 5.71 -0.44 -5.78
N ALA A 142 6.43 0.63 -5.44
CA ALA A 142 7.87 0.68 -5.64
C ALA A 142 8.62 -0.30 -4.73
N ASN A 143 8.17 -0.47 -3.49
CA ASN A 143 8.73 -1.47 -2.58
C ASN A 143 8.47 -2.89 -3.09
N TYR A 144 7.26 -3.23 -3.57
CA TYR A 144 7.01 -4.53 -4.20
C TYR A 144 7.90 -4.76 -5.43
N GLY A 145 8.00 -3.77 -6.32
CA GLY A 145 8.84 -3.87 -7.51
C GLY A 145 10.31 -4.12 -7.16
N LEU A 146 10.85 -3.42 -6.16
CA LEU A 146 12.21 -3.67 -5.66
C LEU A 146 12.36 -5.05 -5.03
N GLY A 147 11.35 -5.51 -4.30
CA GLY A 147 11.33 -6.85 -3.73
C GLY A 147 11.43 -7.93 -4.81
N GLU A 148 10.68 -7.79 -5.90
CA GLU A 148 10.74 -8.71 -7.04
C GLU A 148 12.13 -8.63 -7.73
N VAL A 149 12.68 -7.44 -7.94
CA VAL A 149 14.02 -7.24 -8.52
C VAL A 149 15.10 -7.91 -7.67
N TYR A 150 15.10 -7.70 -6.34
CA TYR A 150 16.10 -8.29 -5.45
C TYR A 150 15.96 -9.80 -5.31
N SER A 151 14.73 -10.31 -5.40
CA SER A 151 14.46 -11.75 -5.47
C SER A 151 15.09 -12.38 -6.71
N GLU A 152 14.88 -11.79 -7.90
CA GLU A 152 15.48 -12.26 -9.16
C GLU A 152 17.01 -12.11 -9.18
N LYS A 153 17.55 -11.00 -8.64
CA LYS A 153 18.99 -10.79 -8.49
C LYS A 153 19.62 -11.69 -7.42
N LYS A 154 18.83 -12.37 -6.58
CA LYS A 154 19.28 -13.13 -5.41
C LYS A 154 20.07 -12.28 -4.40
N ASP A 155 19.71 -10.98 -4.32
CA ASP A 155 20.28 -10.05 -3.34
C ASP A 155 19.42 -10.10 -2.05
N PHE A 156 19.70 -11.10 -1.24
CA PHE A 156 18.88 -11.44 -0.08
C PHE A 156 18.94 -10.41 1.05
N ASP A 157 20.05 -9.73 1.19
CA ASP A 157 20.19 -8.67 2.20
C ASP A 157 19.30 -7.47 1.89
N LYS A 158 19.23 -7.09 0.63
CA LYS A 158 18.34 -6.01 0.18
C LYS A 158 16.88 -6.47 0.19
N LEU A 159 16.59 -7.70 -0.24
CA LEU A 159 15.25 -8.28 -0.20
C LEU A 159 14.68 -8.26 1.22
N LYS A 160 15.47 -8.64 2.22
CA LYS A 160 15.05 -8.62 3.62
C LYS A 160 14.68 -7.21 4.11
N LYS A 161 15.44 -6.18 3.71
CA LYS A 161 15.12 -4.79 4.06
C LYS A 161 13.78 -4.34 3.47
N ILE A 162 13.52 -4.70 2.22
CA ILE A 162 12.23 -4.41 1.57
C ILE A 162 11.08 -5.15 2.27
N LEU A 163 11.29 -6.42 2.62
CA LEU A 163 10.32 -7.20 3.37
C LEU A 163 9.99 -6.54 4.72
N ASP A 164 11.00 -6.14 5.49
CA ASP A 164 10.78 -5.47 6.78
C ASP A 164 10.05 -4.12 6.60
N THR A 165 10.31 -3.39 5.52
CA THR A 165 9.56 -2.17 5.18
C THR A 165 8.09 -2.51 4.89
N LEU A 166 7.81 -3.47 4.02
CA LEU A 166 6.44 -3.88 3.66
C LEU A 166 5.66 -4.41 4.88
N LEU A 167 6.31 -5.18 5.76
CA LEU A 167 5.69 -5.67 7.01
C LEU A 167 5.27 -4.55 7.96
N GLY A 168 5.89 -3.39 7.87
CA GLY A 168 5.52 -2.18 8.61
C GLY A 168 4.39 -1.36 7.98
N LEU A 169 3.88 -1.75 6.79
CA LEU A 169 2.85 -1.03 6.04
C LEU A 169 1.59 -1.89 5.93
N ASP A 170 0.64 -1.74 6.85
CA ASP A 170 -0.61 -2.53 6.86
C ASP A 170 -1.37 -2.44 5.53
N GLU A 171 -1.29 -1.29 4.86
CA GLU A 171 -1.92 -1.07 3.55
C GLU A 171 -1.37 -1.95 2.44
N ALA A 172 -0.11 -2.38 2.54
CA ALA A 172 0.49 -3.31 1.57
C ALA A 172 -0.27 -4.64 1.48
N PHE A 173 -1.05 -4.98 2.52
CA PHE A 173 -1.80 -6.23 2.63
C PHE A 173 -3.30 -6.07 2.36
N THR A 174 -3.74 -4.90 1.89
CA THR A 174 -5.14 -4.66 1.50
C THR A 174 -5.49 -5.30 0.16
N PHE A 175 -6.79 -5.38 -0.13
CA PHE A 175 -7.30 -5.95 -1.38
C PHE A 175 -6.76 -5.24 -2.63
N GLU A 176 -6.48 -3.94 -2.55
CA GLU A 176 -5.91 -3.13 -3.64
C GLU A 176 -4.56 -3.69 -4.14
N PHE A 177 -3.72 -4.18 -3.21
CA PHE A 177 -2.40 -4.72 -3.53
C PHE A 177 -2.34 -6.25 -3.61
N ARG A 178 -3.50 -6.93 -3.57
CA ARG A 178 -3.59 -8.40 -3.49
C ARG A 178 -2.76 -9.14 -4.55
N GLN A 179 -2.72 -8.66 -5.79
CA GLN A 179 -1.93 -9.31 -6.84
C GLN A 179 -0.43 -9.19 -6.57
N LYS A 180 0.05 -7.99 -6.25
CA LYS A 180 1.47 -7.73 -5.93
C LYS A 180 1.89 -8.49 -4.66
N PHE A 181 1.03 -8.45 -3.65
CA PHE A 181 1.18 -9.22 -2.43
C PHE A 181 1.37 -10.72 -2.71
N ASN A 182 0.49 -11.33 -3.48
CA ASN A 182 0.58 -12.76 -3.80
C ASN A 182 1.83 -13.08 -4.63
N SER A 183 2.16 -12.27 -5.65
CA SER A 183 3.36 -12.45 -6.47
C SER A 183 4.62 -12.43 -5.62
N PHE A 184 4.74 -11.47 -4.71
CA PHE A 184 5.89 -11.33 -3.83
C PHE A 184 6.03 -12.52 -2.87
N GLY A 185 4.96 -12.94 -2.19
CA GLY A 185 4.98 -14.10 -1.31
C GLY A 185 5.33 -15.41 -2.03
N ILE A 186 4.82 -15.59 -3.27
CA ILE A 186 5.20 -16.73 -4.13
C ILE A 186 6.67 -16.64 -4.52
N SER A 187 7.20 -15.46 -4.82
CA SER A 187 8.61 -15.24 -5.15
C SER A 187 9.52 -15.61 -3.98
N LEU A 188 9.21 -15.17 -2.77
CA LEU A 188 9.93 -15.57 -1.55
C LEU A 188 10.00 -17.10 -1.41
N ARG A 189 8.85 -17.78 -1.53
CA ARG A 189 8.78 -19.25 -1.44
C ARG A 189 9.62 -19.92 -2.52
N LYS A 190 9.46 -19.53 -3.80
CA LYS A 190 10.18 -20.13 -4.93
C LYS A 190 11.69 -20.00 -4.81
N ASN A 191 12.17 -18.95 -4.16
CA ASN A 191 13.59 -18.72 -3.92
C ASN A 191 14.09 -19.31 -2.59
N GLY A 192 13.26 -20.11 -1.90
CA GLY A 192 13.64 -20.82 -0.67
C GLY A 192 13.61 -19.98 0.60
N HIS A 193 13.09 -18.74 0.54
CA HIS A 193 12.91 -17.84 1.69
C HIS A 193 11.63 -18.20 2.45
N TYR A 194 11.60 -19.41 3.00
CA TYR A 194 10.38 -19.96 3.60
C TYR A 194 9.99 -19.21 4.87
N ASP A 195 10.94 -18.85 5.74
CA ASP A 195 10.64 -18.12 6.97
C ASP A 195 10.11 -16.72 6.70
N GLU A 196 10.69 -16.03 5.75
CA GLU A 196 10.25 -14.72 5.29
C GLU A 196 8.86 -14.80 4.64
N SER A 197 8.62 -15.82 3.82
CA SER A 197 7.32 -16.05 3.19
C SER A 197 6.24 -16.36 4.23
N ILE A 198 6.55 -17.13 5.27
CA ILE A 198 5.63 -17.41 6.38
C ILE A 198 5.28 -16.12 7.11
N ARG A 199 6.28 -15.35 7.60
CA ARG A 199 6.05 -14.08 8.28
C ARG A 199 5.19 -13.13 7.44
N TYR A 200 5.42 -13.12 6.15
CA TYR A 200 4.71 -12.27 5.21
C TYR A 200 3.24 -12.64 5.06
N TYR A 201 2.93 -13.93 4.90
CA TYR A 201 1.55 -14.41 4.83
C TYR A 201 0.83 -14.33 6.18
N GLU A 202 1.52 -14.58 7.29
CA GLU A 202 0.95 -14.41 8.64
C GLU A 202 0.56 -12.96 8.90
N LYS A 203 1.39 -11.98 8.51
CA LYS A 203 1.04 -10.55 8.59
C LYS A 203 -0.22 -10.22 7.80
N SER A 204 -0.40 -10.82 6.61
CA SER A 204 -1.62 -10.64 5.84
C SER A 204 -2.86 -11.17 6.58
N LEU A 205 -2.73 -12.32 7.24
CA LEU A 205 -3.83 -12.93 7.99
C LEU A 205 -4.18 -12.17 9.28
N GLU A 206 -3.25 -11.39 9.84
CA GLU A 206 -3.56 -10.45 10.93
C GLU A 206 -4.49 -9.31 10.46
N ILE A 207 -4.41 -8.93 9.18
CA ILE A 207 -5.19 -7.83 8.60
C ILE A 207 -6.48 -8.34 7.97
N VAL A 208 -6.41 -9.46 7.23
CA VAL A 208 -7.55 -10.11 6.57
C VAL A 208 -7.44 -11.63 6.75
N ASP A 209 -8.17 -12.17 7.72
CA ASP A 209 -8.16 -13.60 8.08
C ASP A 209 -9.08 -14.49 7.22
N THR A 210 -9.76 -13.90 6.22
CA THR A 210 -10.76 -14.57 5.38
C THR A 210 -10.31 -14.79 3.93
N ASP A 211 -9.00 -14.74 3.65
CA ASP A 211 -8.46 -14.99 2.31
C ASP A 211 -7.98 -16.45 2.17
N GLU A 212 -8.78 -17.28 1.49
CA GLU A 212 -8.47 -18.68 1.23
C GLU A 212 -7.17 -18.88 0.42
N ASN A 213 -6.79 -17.90 -0.42
CA ASN A 213 -5.57 -18.01 -1.22
C ASN A 213 -4.32 -17.79 -0.37
N VAL A 214 -4.41 -16.93 0.65
CA VAL A 214 -3.30 -16.73 1.60
C VAL A 214 -3.06 -18.00 2.39
N TYR A 215 -4.10 -18.61 2.94
CA TYR A 215 -3.97 -19.91 3.61
C TYR A 215 -3.42 -21.00 2.70
N PHE A 216 -3.88 -21.08 1.46
CA PHE A 216 -3.37 -22.03 0.47
C PHE A 216 -1.88 -21.81 0.16
N ASN A 217 -1.47 -20.54 -0.04
CA ASN A 217 -0.08 -20.22 -0.30
C ASN A 217 0.81 -20.49 0.92
N LEU A 218 0.33 -20.18 2.12
CA LEU A 218 1.01 -20.48 3.38
C LEU A 218 1.19 -22.00 3.57
N ALA A 219 0.16 -22.81 3.24
CA ALA A 219 0.26 -24.26 3.25
C ALA A 219 1.36 -24.76 2.31
N ARG A 220 1.49 -24.18 1.13
CA ARG A 220 2.57 -24.54 0.18
C ARG A 220 3.95 -24.23 0.74
N VAL A 221 4.11 -23.10 1.43
CA VAL A 221 5.37 -22.75 2.09
C VAL A 221 5.71 -23.79 3.16
N TYR A 222 4.76 -24.12 4.04
CA TYR A 222 4.96 -25.13 5.07
C TYR A 222 5.28 -26.51 4.53
N TYR A 223 4.63 -26.91 3.43
CA TYR A 223 4.95 -28.16 2.76
C TYR A 223 6.40 -28.21 2.27
N GLU A 224 6.85 -27.17 1.55
CA GLU A 224 8.21 -27.11 1.01
C GLU A 224 9.28 -26.99 2.13
N LYS A 225 8.89 -26.45 3.29
CA LYS A 225 9.73 -26.41 4.50
C LYS A 225 9.75 -27.76 5.26
N GLY A 226 8.88 -28.71 4.89
CA GLY A 226 8.78 -30.02 5.55
C GLY A 226 7.88 -30.05 6.80
N HIS A 227 7.04 -29.05 7.01
CA HIS A 227 6.13 -28.93 8.15
C HIS A 227 4.71 -29.40 7.77
N SER A 228 4.52 -30.73 7.68
CA SER A 228 3.28 -31.36 7.17
C SER A 228 2.03 -30.97 7.98
N ASP A 229 2.12 -30.90 9.32
CA ASP A 229 0.97 -30.57 10.18
C ASP A 229 0.46 -29.15 9.92
N HIS A 230 1.38 -28.19 9.78
CA HIS A 230 1.04 -26.81 9.45
C HIS A 230 0.47 -26.69 8.03
N CYS A 231 1.00 -27.46 7.08
CA CYS A 231 0.45 -27.53 5.73
C CYS A 231 -1.00 -27.97 5.75
N VAL A 232 -1.32 -29.10 6.39
CA VAL A 232 -2.67 -29.64 6.47
C VAL A 232 -3.61 -28.66 7.16
N SER A 233 -3.23 -28.09 8.31
CA SER A 233 -4.05 -27.14 9.06
C SER A 233 -4.41 -25.91 8.22
N ASN A 234 -3.46 -25.36 7.45
CA ASN A 234 -3.73 -24.20 6.58
C ASN A 234 -4.62 -24.57 5.38
N LEU A 235 -4.49 -25.76 4.82
CA LEU A 235 -5.40 -26.25 3.75
C LEU A 235 -6.82 -26.42 4.27
N GLU A 236 -7.01 -26.93 5.48
CA GLU A 236 -8.32 -27.06 6.12
C GLU A 236 -8.97 -25.69 6.35
N ARG A 237 -8.18 -24.68 6.78
CA ARG A 237 -8.66 -23.31 6.91
C ARG A 237 -9.08 -22.70 5.58
N ALA A 238 -8.27 -22.89 4.52
CA ALA A 238 -8.63 -22.45 3.17
C ALA A 238 -9.96 -23.07 2.70
N LEU A 239 -10.16 -24.37 2.94
CA LEU A 239 -11.37 -25.09 2.57
C LEU A 239 -12.59 -24.76 3.47
N LYS A 240 -12.36 -24.33 4.69
CA LYS A 240 -13.44 -23.82 5.55
C LYS A 240 -13.99 -22.48 5.03
N ILE A 241 -13.14 -21.63 4.46
CA ILE A 241 -13.52 -20.36 3.83
C ILE A 241 -14.16 -20.62 2.48
N ASN A 242 -13.50 -21.42 1.63
CA ASN A 242 -13.98 -21.77 0.29
C ASN A 242 -13.99 -23.29 0.09
N PRO A 243 -15.09 -23.99 0.41
CA PRO A 243 -15.20 -25.43 0.23
C PRO A 243 -15.04 -25.90 -1.22
N ALA A 244 -15.26 -25.00 -2.20
CA ALA A 244 -15.13 -25.30 -3.63
C ALA A 244 -13.73 -25.09 -4.19
N PHE A 245 -12.73 -24.77 -3.34
CA PHE A 245 -11.34 -24.54 -3.77
C PHE A 245 -10.66 -25.85 -4.19
N VAL A 246 -10.75 -26.17 -5.49
CA VAL A 246 -10.33 -27.45 -6.07
C VAL A 246 -8.85 -27.73 -5.84
N GLU A 247 -7.98 -26.72 -5.99
CA GLU A 247 -6.54 -26.86 -5.79
C GLU A 247 -6.19 -27.21 -4.34
N ALA A 248 -6.86 -26.59 -3.37
CA ALA A 248 -6.67 -26.88 -1.95
C ALA A 248 -7.16 -28.31 -1.62
N GLN A 249 -8.31 -28.74 -2.16
CA GLN A 249 -8.79 -30.12 -1.99
C GLN A 249 -7.81 -31.17 -2.52
N LYS A 250 -7.26 -30.94 -3.72
CA LYS A 250 -6.29 -31.86 -4.33
C LYS A 250 -5.01 -31.90 -3.51
N PHE A 251 -4.54 -30.75 -3.05
CA PHE A 251 -3.31 -30.66 -2.28
C PHE A 251 -3.46 -31.27 -0.88
N LEU A 252 -4.60 -31.08 -0.22
CA LEU A 252 -4.88 -31.73 1.06
C LEU A 252 -4.85 -33.26 0.95
N LYS A 253 -5.52 -33.82 -0.07
CA LYS A 253 -5.48 -35.28 -0.34
C LYS A 253 -4.07 -35.78 -0.61
N PHE A 254 -3.27 -35.00 -1.30
CA PHE A 254 -1.87 -35.35 -1.57
C PHE A 254 -1.06 -35.37 -0.26
N CYS A 255 -1.16 -34.34 0.58
CA CYS A 255 -0.45 -34.27 1.86
C CYS A 255 -0.86 -35.41 2.80
N GLN A 256 -2.15 -35.74 2.90
CA GLN A 256 -2.64 -36.86 3.74
C GLN A 256 -2.17 -38.25 3.28
N LYS A 257 -1.84 -38.38 2.00
CA LYS A 257 -1.33 -39.66 1.47
C LYS A 257 0.17 -39.84 1.69
N HIS A 258 0.92 -38.72 1.89
CA HIS A 258 2.38 -38.73 1.96
C HIS A 258 2.91 -38.23 3.32
N ALA A 259 2.03 -38.00 4.29
CA ALA A 259 2.34 -37.82 5.70
C ALA A 259 2.51 -39.22 6.34
#